data_546815b4dade7c3ae86fc8c7c3c9dc61
#
_entry.id   546815b4dade7c3ae86fc8c7c3c9dc61
#
_cell.length_a   1.000
_cell.length_b   1.000
_cell.length_c   1.000
_cell.angle_alpha   90.00
_cell.angle_beta   90.00
_cell.angle_gamma   90.00
#
_symmetry.space_group_name_H-M   'P 1'
#
loop_
_entity.id
_entity.type
_entity.pdbx_description
1 polymer ?
#
loop_
_entity_poly.entity_id
_entity_poly.type
_entity_poly.pdbx_seq_one_letter_code
_entity_poly.pdbx_strand_id
1 'polypeptide(L)'
;MRIFVITMLSIATAVSHALEPIEVASERDQISYSLGYQIGGDFKRQGLDINADAVVRGINDALTNAPPLLDEKTMRSTLVDLKRKVVELQQAQKSAQTDAKRAAGRAYIKQNATREGVVTLASGLQYRVIMPGTGVQPGPHDNVTLNYRGTLVNGQEFDSSKRRNEPATFNVSGVIRGWTEALQLMSVGARWSLYIPPELAYGERGPLADETLIFEIELLSVAALKTKAAGVE
;
A
#
# COMPACT_ATOMS: atom_id res chain seq x y z
N MET A 1 -12.44 42.26 -71.51
CA MET A 1 -13.19 42.39 -70.26
C MET A 1 -12.87 41.16 -69.34
N ARG A 2 -11.91 41.29 -68.45
CA ARG A 2 -11.44 40.19 -67.56
C ARG A 2 -12.00 40.44 -66.22
N ILE A 3 -12.89 39.52 -65.76
CA ILE A 3 -13.51 39.53 -64.42
C ILE A 3 -12.55 38.82 -63.49
N PHE A 4 -12.03 39.54 -62.45
CA PHE A 4 -11.27 38.99 -61.35
C PHE A 4 -12.27 38.56 -60.25
N VAL A 5 -12.33 37.26 -60.01
CA VAL A 5 -13.06 36.72 -58.88
C VAL A 5 -12.09 36.69 -57.70
N ILE A 6 -12.31 37.51 -56.65
CA ILE A 6 -11.57 37.52 -55.40
C ILE A 6 -12.26 36.54 -54.48
N THR A 7 -11.63 35.38 -54.26
CA THR A 7 -12.06 34.41 -53.26
C THR A 7 -11.58 34.88 -51.90
N MET A 8 -12.50 35.35 -51.05
CA MET A 8 -12.21 35.63 -49.64
C MET A 8 -12.04 34.33 -48.86
N LEU A 9 -10.80 34.05 -48.42
CA LEU A 9 -10.48 32.95 -47.54
C LEU A 9 -10.72 33.41 -46.09
N SER A 10 -11.83 32.95 -45.50
CA SER A 10 -12.13 33.20 -44.08
C SER A 10 -11.19 32.35 -43.22
N ILE A 11 -10.18 32.98 -42.61
CA ILE A 11 -9.35 32.37 -41.59
C ILE A 11 -10.16 32.40 -40.28
N ALA A 12 -10.70 31.24 -39.88
CA ALA A 12 -11.26 31.07 -38.55
C ALA A 12 -10.10 30.99 -37.54
N THR A 13 -9.83 32.07 -36.86
CA THR A 13 -8.93 32.10 -35.71
C THR A 13 -9.57 31.36 -34.56
N ALA A 14 -9.07 30.15 -34.22
CA ALA A 14 -9.38 29.47 -32.99
C ALA A 14 -8.84 30.31 -31.82
N VAL A 15 -9.72 31.01 -31.13
CA VAL A 15 -9.39 31.71 -29.88
C VAL A 15 -9.15 30.66 -28.83
N SER A 16 -7.88 30.33 -28.60
CA SER A 16 -7.48 29.61 -27.38
C SER A 16 -7.80 30.50 -26.19
N HIS A 17 -8.77 30.12 -25.37
CA HIS A 17 -9.03 30.73 -24.05
C HIS A 17 -7.87 30.32 -23.14
N ALA A 18 -6.72 30.98 -23.27
CA ALA A 18 -5.73 30.96 -22.20
C ALA A 18 -6.36 31.68 -20.99
N LEU A 19 -6.40 31.03 -19.86
CA LEU A 19 -6.81 31.67 -18.61
C LEU A 19 -5.92 32.90 -18.41
N GLU A 20 -6.55 34.07 -18.21
CA GLU A 20 -5.81 35.29 -17.85
C GLU A 20 -4.95 35.01 -16.61
N PRO A 21 -3.71 35.48 -16.56
CA PRO A 21 -2.84 35.25 -15.39
C PRO A 21 -3.47 35.92 -14.17
N ILE A 22 -3.91 35.11 -13.21
CA ILE A 22 -4.41 35.60 -11.91
C ILE A 22 -3.21 35.84 -11.02
N GLU A 23 -3.04 37.08 -10.55
CA GLU A 23 -2.03 37.40 -9.53
C GLU A 23 -2.55 36.95 -8.16
N VAL A 24 -1.85 36.02 -7.50
CA VAL A 24 -2.20 35.46 -6.19
C VAL A 24 -1.47 36.27 -5.11
N ALA A 25 -1.82 37.56 -4.95
CA ALA A 25 -1.11 38.50 -4.09
C ALA A 25 -1.71 38.62 -2.70
N SER A 26 -3.04 38.52 -2.56
CA SER A 26 -3.72 38.65 -1.27
C SER A 26 -3.87 37.30 -0.55
N GLU A 27 -4.02 37.34 0.78
CA GLU A 27 -4.33 36.14 1.58
C GLU A 27 -5.63 35.43 1.06
N ARG A 28 -6.63 36.25 0.69
CA ARG A 28 -7.88 35.72 0.11
C ARG A 28 -7.62 34.95 -1.19
N ASP A 29 -6.76 35.47 -2.07
CA ASP A 29 -6.45 34.83 -3.35
C ASP A 29 -5.64 33.57 -3.13
N GLN A 30 -4.70 33.56 -2.16
CA GLN A 30 -3.91 32.40 -1.77
C GLN A 30 -4.81 31.28 -1.24
N ILE A 31 -5.78 31.59 -0.38
CA ILE A 31 -6.76 30.61 0.13
C ILE A 31 -7.59 30.06 -1.03
N SER A 32 -8.12 30.91 -1.89
CA SER A 32 -8.98 30.54 -3.01
C SER A 32 -8.26 29.62 -4.00
N TYR A 33 -7.03 29.99 -4.39
CA TYR A 33 -6.20 29.16 -5.26
C TYR A 33 -5.85 27.82 -4.63
N SER A 34 -5.49 27.81 -3.35
CA SER A 34 -5.15 26.58 -2.62
C SER A 34 -6.31 25.60 -2.56
N LEU A 35 -7.53 26.10 -2.31
CA LEU A 35 -8.75 25.28 -2.32
C LEU A 35 -8.99 24.68 -3.71
N GLY A 36 -8.92 25.50 -4.78
CA GLY A 36 -9.09 25.04 -6.15
C GLY A 36 -8.05 23.98 -6.55
N TYR A 37 -6.78 24.20 -6.19
CA TYR A 37 -5.68 23.28 -6.45
C TYR A 37 -5.88 21.93 -5.73
N GLN A 38 -6.32 21.97 -4.46
CA GLN A 38 -6.63 20.78 -3.69
C GLN A 38 -7.77 19.99 -4.31
N ILE A 39 -8.90 20.64 -4.64
CA ILE A 39 -10.06 20.00 -5.28
C ILE A 39 -9.68 19.35 -6.61
N GLY A 40 -8.95 20.06 -7.46
CA GLY A 40 -8.48 19.52 -8.73
C GLY A 40 -7.53 18.33 -8.56
N GLY A 41 -6.65 18.38 -7.56
CA GLY A 41 -5.78 17.29 -7.17
C GLY A 41 -6.55 16.05 -6.70
N ASP A 42 -7.65 16.25 -5.95
CA ASP A 42 -8.53 15.16 -5.51
C ASP A 42 -9.22 14.48 -6.69
N PHE A 43 -9.75 15.23 -7.63
CA PHE A 43 -10.36 14.69 -8.85
C PHE A 43 -9.35 13.85 -9.65
N LYS A 44 -8.14 14.38 -9.84
CA LYS A 44 -7.06 13.67 -10.53
C LYS A 44 -6.68 12.36 -9.81
N ARG A 45 -6.52 12.38 -8.48
CA ARG A 45 -6.20 11.18 -7.69
C ARG A 45 -7.30 10.11 -7.78
N GLN A 46 -8.55 10.54 -7.88
CA GLN A 46 -9.70 9.64 -8.01
C GLN A 46 -9.93 9.16 -9.44
N GLY A 47 -9.15 9.63 -10.41
CA GLY A 47 -9.30 9.27 -11.83
C GLY A 47 -10.57 9.81 -12.46
N LEU A 48 -11.08 10.95 -11.95
CA LEU A 48 -12.30 11.58 -12.47
C LEU A 48 -11.98 12.47 -13.67
N ASP A 49 -12.71 12.27 -14.75
CA ASP A 49 -12.72 13.16 -15.90
C ASP A 49 -13.74 14.29 -15.65
N ILE A 50 -13.23 15.46 -15.28
CA ILE A 50 -14.01 16.62 -14.85
C ILE A 50 -13.75 17.81 -15.78
N ASN A 51 -14.81 18.45 -16.22
CA ASN A 51 -14.73 19.74 -16.91
C ASN A 51 -14.47 20.86 -15.88
N ALA A 52 -13.26 21.40 -15.87
CA ALA A 52 -12.86 22.44 -14.92
C ALA A 52 -13.69 23.72 -15.04
N ASP A 53 -14.05 24.12 -16.27
CA ASP A 53 -14.84 25.35 -16.49
C ASP A 53 -16.25 25.23 -15.92
N ALA A 54 -16.85 24.03 -16.04
CA ALA A 54 -18.16 23.76 -15.46
C ALA A 54 -18.11 23.78 -13.91
N VAL A 55 -17.02 23.30 -13.29
CA VAL A 55 -16.83 23.38 -11.84
C VAL A 55 -16.70 24.83 -11.40
N VAL A 56 -15.84 25.61 -12.05
CA VAL A 56 -15.64 27.05 -11.75
C VAL A 56 -16.97 27.80 -11.92
N ARG A 57 -17.74 27.52 -12.98
CA ARG A 57 -19.05 28.12 -13.20
C ARG A 57 -20.04 27.78 -12.10
N GLY A 58 -20.12 26.53 -11.68
CA GLY A 58 -21.02 26.10 -10.58
C GLY A 58 -20.67 26.76 -9.25
N ILE A 59 -19.37 26.91 -8.95
CA ILE A 59 -18.91 27.64 -7.76
C ILE A 59 -19.34 29.11 -7.83
N ASN A 60 -19.13 29.77 -8.98
CA ASN A 60 -19.50 31.17 -9.15
C ASN A 60 -21.02 31.40 -9.02
N ASP A 61 -21.84 30.55 -9.65
CA ASP A 61 -23.28 30.64 -9.57
C ASP A 61 -23.77 30.49 -8.12
N ALA A 62 -23.19 29.55 -7.36
CA ALA A 62 -23.52 29.35 -5.95
C ALA A 62 -23.11 30.57 -5.08
N LEU A 63 -21.92 31.15 -5.29
CA LEU A 63 -21.44 32.30 -4.51
C LEU A 63 -22.21 33.60 -4.80
N THR A 64 -22.77 33.73 -6.02
CA THR A 64 -23.55 34.92 -6.44
C THR A 64 -25.06 34.76 -6.28
N ASN A 65 -25.53 33.61 -5.75
CA ASN A 65 -26.94 33.24 -5.65
C ASN A 65 -27.66 33.28 -7.03
N ALA A 66 -26.91 32.97 -8.11
CA ALA A 66 -27.52 32.83 -9.42
C ALA A 66 -28.33 31.54 -9.50
N PRO A 67 -29.43 31.49 -10.30
CA PRO A 67 -30.20 30.27 -10.47
C PRO A 67 -29.29 29.16 -11.08
N PRO A 68 -29.38 27.93 -10.54
CA PRO A 68 -28.57 26.83 -11.04
C PRO A 68 -28.96 26.45 -12.47
N LEU A 69 -27.97 26.01 -13.28
CA LEU A 69 -28.18 25.53 -14.65
C LEU A 69 -28.87 24.15 -14.70
N LEU A 70 -28.83 23.39 -13.62
CA LEU A 70 -29.46 22.09 -13.47
C LEU A 70 -30.45 22.14 -12.31
N ASP A 71 -31.57 21.42 -12.44
CA ASP A 71 -32.52 21.26 -11.34
C ASP A 71 -31.92 20.44 -10.19
N GLU A 72 -32.44 20.60 -8.98
CA GLU A 72 -31.93 19.95 -7.76
C GLU A 72 -31.93 18.43 -7.86
N LYS A 73 -32.97 17.83 -8.50
CA LYS A 73 -33.09 16.38 -8.66
C LYS A 73 -31.95 15.85 -9.55
N THR A 74 -31.69 16.52 -10.69
CA THR A 74 -30.62 16.17 -11.62
C THR A 74 -29.26 16.31 -10.96
N MET A 75 -28.98 17.41 -10.23
CA MET A 75 -27.73 17.58 -9.50
C MET A 75 -27.52 16.46 -8.48
N ARG A 76 -28.55 16.14 -7.71
CA ARG A 76 -28.49 15.08 -6.68
C ARG A 76 -28.23 13.71 -7.30
N SER A 77 -28.96 13.33 -8.35
CA SER A 77 -28.75 12.04 -9.02
C SER A 77 -27.34 11.93 -9.62
N THR A 78 -26.84 12.98 -10.27
CA THR A 78 -25.49 13.02 -10.83
C THR A 78 -24.41 12.82 -9.76
N LEU A 79 -24.55 13.46 -8.59
CA LEU A 79 -23.60 13.30 -7.49
C LEU A 79 -23.65 11.91 -6.85
N VAL A 80 -24.83 11.29 -6.78
CA VAL A 80 -24.98 9.89 -6.33
C VAL A 80 -24.29 8.94 -7.30
N ASP A 81 -24.49 9.12 -8.60
CA ASP A 81 -23.85 8.30 -9.63
C ASP A 81 -22.35 8.48 -9.64
N LEU A 82 -21.86 9.72 -9.48
CA LEU A 82 -20.44 10.00 -9.34
C LEU A 82 -19.82 9.27 -8.12
N LYS A 83 -20.49 9.36 -6.96
CA LYS A 83 -20.03 8.66 -5.74
C LYS A 83 -19.94 7.16 -5.96
N ARG A 84 -20.93 6.54 -6.61
CA ARG A 84 -20.91 5.12 -6.96
C ARG A 84 -19.71 4.79 -7.85
N LYS A 85 -19.51 5.55 -8.93
CA LYS A 85 -18.38 5.39 -9.85
C LYS A 85 -17.02 5.51 -9.15
N VAL A 86 -16.85 6.46 -8.23
CA VAL A 86 -15.63 6.61 -7.42
C VAL A 86 -15.37 5.36 -6.59
N VAL A 87 -16.40 4.86 -5.89
CA VAL A 87 -16.26 3.64 -5.08
C VAL A 87 -15.88 2.43 -5.93
N GLU A 88 -16.52 2.25 -7.09
CA GLU A 88 -16.21 1.17 -8.04
C GLU A 88 -14.76 1.25 -8.54
N LEU A 89 -14.29 2.45 -8.92
CA LEU A 89 -12.91 2.66 -9.36
C LEU A 89 -11.89 2.37 -8.25
N GLN A 90 -12.15 2.83 -7.03
CA GLN A 90 -11.29 2.56 -5.88
C GLN A 90 -11.22 1.05 -5.56
N GLN A 91 -12.37 0.37 -5.64
CA GLN A 91 -12.43 -1.07 -5.40
C GLN A 91 -11.68 -1.85 -6.49
N ALA A 92 -11.83 -1.48 -7.75
CA ALA A 92 -11.10 -2.08 -8.86
C ALA A 92 -9.58 -1.87 -8.73
N GLN A 93 -9.13 -0.67 -8.36
CA GLN A 93 -7.72 -0.38 -8.13
C GLN A 93 -7.15 -1.21 -6.96
N LYS A 94 -7.90 -1.29 -5.86
CA LYS A 94 -7.50 -2.10 -4.70
C LYS A 94 -7.39 -3.58 -5.06
N SER A 95 -8.37 -4.13 -5.79
CA SER A 95 -8.35 -5.52 -6.27
C SER A 95 -7.14 -5.77 -7.16
N ALA A 96 -6.89 -4.90 -8.14
CA ALA A 96 -5.74 -5.04 -9.04
C ALA A 96 -4.40 -5.00 -8.29
N GLN A 97 -4.27 -4.14 -7.27
CA GLN A 97 -3.08 -4.11 -6.42
C GLN A 97 -2.90 -5.40 -5.61
N THR A 98 -3.97 -5.91 -5.02
CA THR A 98 -3.98 -7.18 -4.28
C THR A 98 -3.57 -8.34 -5.19
N ASP A 99 -4.15 -8.43 -6.38
CA ASP A 99 -3.83 -9.48 -7.35
C ASP A 99 -2.37 -9.41 -7.81
N ALA A 100 -1.85 -8.21 -8.03
CA ALA A 100 -0.44 -8.00 -8.39
C ALA A 100 0.51 -8.45 -7.27
N LYS A 101 0.23 -8.10 -6.00
CA LYS A 101 1.00 -8.54 -4.82
C LYS A 101 1.00 -10.05 -4.70
N ARG A 102 -0.17 -10.69 -4.75
CA ARG A 102 -0.32 -12.14 -4.69
C ARG A 102 0.41 -12.83 -5.85
N ALA A 103 0.33 -12.30 -7.06
CA ALA A 103 1.02 -12.85 -8.22
C ALA A 103 2.55 -12.75 -8.06
N ALA A 104 3.06 -11.59 -7.67
CA ALA A 104 4.49 -11.39 -7.40
C ALA A 104 5.00 -12.32 -6.29
N GLY A 105 4.25 -12.43 -5.19
CA GLY A 105 4.58 -13.32 -4.08
C GLY A 105 4.63 -14.79 -4.48
N ARG A 106 3.61 -15.28 -5.20
CA ARG A 106 3.59 -16.68 -5.71
C ARG A 106 4.74 -16.95 -6.68
N ALA A 107 5.03 -16.02 -7.59
CA ALA A 107 6.14 -16.16 -8.52
C ALA A 107 7.48 -16.23 -7.77
N TYR A 108 7.66 -15.37 -6.77
CA TYR A 108 8.86 -15.37 -5.93
C TYR A 108 9.03 -16.69 -5.18
N ILE A 109 8.02 -17.19 -4.47
CA ILE A 109 8.07 -18.45 -3.72
C ILE A 109 8.36 -19.63 -4.66
N LYS A 110 7.72 -19.67 -5.83
CA LYS A 110 7.96 -20.71 -6.85
C LYS A 110 9.42 -20.70 -7.33
N GLN A 111 9.97 -19.53 -7.65
CA GLN A 111 11.36 -19.39 -8.07
C GLN A 111 12.32 -19.70 -6.91
N ASN A 112 11.99 -19.25 -5.69
CA ASN A 112 12.84 -19.44 -4.53
C ASN A 112 13.01 -20.93 -4.16
N ALA A 113 11.96 -21.74 -4.35
CA ALA A 113 12.00 -23.18 -4.09
C ALA A 113 13.06 -23.92 -4.91
N THR A 114 13.50 -23.36 -6.04
CA THR A 114 14.56 -23.98 -6.89
C THR A 114 15.97 -23.51 -6.53
N ARG A 115 16.11 -22.59 -5.57
CA ARG A 115 17.42 -22.10 -5.15
C ARG A 115 18.13 -23.11 -4.24
N GLU A 116 19.43 -23.21 -4.40
CA GLU A 116 20.25 -24.10 -3.57
C GLU A 116 20.12 -23.75 -2.07
N GLY A 117 19.98 -24.78 -1.25
CA GLY A 117 19.84 -24.66 0.20
C GLY A 117 18.50 -24.18 0.70
N VAL A 118 17.50 -23.94 -0.18
CA VAL A 118 16.13 -23.62 0.22
C VAL A 118 15.34 -24.89 0.48
N VAL A 119 14.74 -24.94 1.67
CA VAL A 119 13.81 -26.01 2.10
C VAL A 119 12.39 -25.47 2.08
N THR A 120 11.46 -26.22 1.51
CA THR A 120 10.02 -25.90 1.53
C THR A 120 9.29 -26.87 2.44
N LEU A 121 8.59 -26.36 3.46
CA LEU A 121 7.77 -27.17 4.38
C LEU A 121 6.36 -27.42 3.80
N ALA A 122 5.67 -28.41 4.35
CA ALA A 122 4.29 -28.74 3.94
C ALA A 122 3.29 -27.59 4.13
N SER A 123 3.57 -26.67 5.07
CA SER A 123 2.80 -25.44 5.29
C SER A 123 2.93 -24.41 4.17
N GLY A 124 3.97 -24.54 3.32
CA GLY A 124 4.38 -23.56 2.32
C GLY A 124 5.43 -22.58 2.82
N LEU A 125 5.83 -22.62 4.10
CA LEU A 125 6.99 -21.89 4.59
C LEU A 125 8.24 -22.35 3.86
N GLN A 126 9.05 -21.40 3.43
CA GLN A 126 10.39 -21.71 2.92
C GLN A 126 11.45 -21.10 3.83
N TYR A 127 12.56 -21.79 3.99
CA TYR A 127 13.70 -21.26 4.72
C TYR A 127 15.02 -21.70 4.09
N ARG A 128 16.06 -20.92 4.38
CA ARG A 128 17.44 -21.27 4.07
C ARG A 128 18.30 -21.06 5.30
N VAL A 129 19.04 -22.08 5.69
CA VAL A 129 20.03 -21.99 6.77
C VAL A 129 21.25 -21.23 6.28
N ILE A 130 21.54 -20.07 6.89
CA ILE A 130 22.75 -19.29 6.63
C ILE A 130 23.84 -19.76 7.58
N MET A 131 23.48 -19.93 8.85
CA MET A 131 24.35 -20.47 9.90
C MET A 131 23.52 -21.41 10.79
N PRO A 132 23.93 -22.65 10.97
CA PRO A 132 23.29 -23.54 11.92
C PRO A 132 23.65 -23.12 13.34
N GLY A 133 22.67 -23.11 14.24
CA GLY A 133 22.91 -22.93 15.66
C GLY A 133 23.30 -24.25 16.32
N THR A 134 23.85 -24.15 17.52
CA THR A 134 24.24 -25.31 18.34
C THR A 134 23.60 -25.34 19.71
N GLY A 135 22.84 -24.25 20.06
CA GLY A 135 22.15 -24.15 21.34
C GLY A 135 20.80 -24.83 21.36
N VAL A 136 20.02 -24.54 22.38
CA VAL A 136 18.66 -25.12 22.57
C VAL A 136 17.70 -24.63 21.50
N GLN A 137 16.70 -25.45 21.16
CA GLN A 137 15.57 -25.08 20.34
C GLN A 137 14.43 -24.55 21.21
N PRO A 138 13.74 -23.47 20.82
CA PRO A 138 12.60 -22.97 21.58
C PRO A 138 11.37 -23.87 21.46
N GLY A 139 10.67 -24.04 22.56
CA GLY A 139 9.33 -24.60 22.59
C GLY A 139 8.27 -23.58 22.19
N PRO A 140 7.02 -24.03 21.98
CA PRO A 140 5.93 -23.18 21.46
C PRO A 140 5.54 -22.02 22.40
N HIS A 141 5.86 -22.12 23.69
CA HIS A 141 5.51 -21.10 24.69
C HIS A 141 6.70 -20.30 25.21
N ASP A 142 7.90 -20.59 24.72
CA ASP A 142 9.11 -19.91 25.18
C ASP A 142 9.18 -18.48 24.65
N ASN A 143 9.95 -17.65 25.34
CA ASN A 143 10.33 -16.35 24.85
C ASN A 143 11.69 -16.45 24.13
N VAL A 144 11.78 -15.84 22.97
CA VAL A 144 13.00 -15.79 22.17
C VAL A 144 13.48 -14.36 22.03
N THR A 145 14.79 -14.15 22.12
CA THR A 145 15.44 -12.89 21.80
C THR A 145 16.21 -13.07 20.50
N LEU A 146 15.99 -12.18 19.55
CA LEU A 146 16.54 -12.31 18.20
C LEU A 146 16.83 -10.96 17.54
N ASN A 147 17.74 -10.96 16.60
CA ASN A 147 17.86 -9.93 15.60
C ASN A 147 17.08 -10.32 14.35
N TYR A 148 16.47 -9.34 13.69
CA TYR A 148 15.76 -9.61 12.44
C TYR A 148 15.76 -8.40 11.51
N ARG A 149 15.54 -8.70 10.24
CA ARG A 149 15.25 -7.73 9.18
C ARG A 149 14.16 -8.29 8.28
N GLY A 150 13.06 -7.55 8.15
CA GLY A 150 11.91 -7.90 7.32
C GLY A 150 11.85 -7.04 6.06
N THR A 151 11.75 -7.69 4.89
CA THR A 151 11.60 -7.03 3.59
C THR A 151 10.44 -7.62 2.80
N LEU A 152 9.88 -6.82 1.91
CA LEU A 152 8.95 -7.27 0.87
C LEU A 152 9.73 -7.93 -0.29
N VAL A 153 8.99 -8.56 -1.19
CA VAL A 153 9.57 -9.20 -2.40
C VAL A 153 10.33 -8.19 -3.28
N ASN A 154 9.92 -6.92 -3.28
CA ASN A 154 10.60 -5.84 -4.01
C ASN A 154 11.86 -5.31 -3.31
N GLY A 155 12.23 -5.87 -2.15
CA GLY A 155 13.41 -5.47 -1.36
C GLY A 155 13.16 -4.33 -0.38
N GLN A 156 11.97 -3.73 -0.36
CA GLN A 156 11.62 -2.67 0.58
C GLN A 156 11.60 -3.23 2.01
N GLU A 157 12.40 -2.64 2.89
CA GLU A 157 12.40 -2.97 4.31
C GLU A 157 11.18 -2.34 5.00
N PHE A 158 10.41 -3.17 5.69
CA PHE A 158 9.25 -2.70 6.46
C PHE A 158 9.50 -2.71 7.97
N ASP A 159 10.34 -3.63 8.47
CA ASP A 159 10.68 -3.69 9.89
C ASP A 159 12.06 -4.33 10.12
N SER A 160 12.73 -3.93 11.23
CA SER A 160 14.05 -4.46 11.57
C SER A 160 14.39 -4.13 13.03
N SER A 161 15.03 -5.07 13.75
CA SER A 161 15.58 -4.84 15.09
C SER A 161 16.70 -3.79 15.07
N LYS A 162 17.45 -3.70 13.96
CA LYS A 162 18.54 -2.71 13.80
C LYS A 162 18.04 -1.26 13.84
N ARG A 163 16.81 -0.98 13.40
CA ARG A 163 16.25 0.37 13.52
C ARG A 163 16.11 0.85 14.96
N ARG A 164 15.96 -0.09 15.88
CA ARG A 164 15.84 0.17 17.32
C ARG A 164 17.18 0.08 18.06
N ASN A 165 18.24 -0.32 17.34
CA ASN A 165 19.57 -0.60 17.89
C ASN A 165 19.59 -1.61 19.03
N GLU A 166 18.60 -2.50 19.11
CA GLU A 166 18.47 -3.52 20.14
C GLU A 166 17.80 -4.79 19.60
N PRO A 167 18.18 -5.97 20.10
CA PRO A 167 17.47 -7.21 19.84
C PRO A 167 16.02 -7.13 20.35
N ALA A 168 15.12 -7.85 19.69
CA ALA A 168 13.71 -7.91 20.08
C ALA A 168 13.39 -9.24 20.76
N THR A 169 12.53 -9.19 21.78
CA THR A 169 12.07 -10.38 22.50
C THR A 169 10.58 -10.63 22.18
N PHE A 170 10.27 -11.86 21.80
CA PHE A 170 8.93 -12.30 21.43
C PHE A 170 8.59 -13.62 22.10
N ASN A 171 7.30 -13.84 22.37
CA ASN A 171 6.79 -15.17 22.67
C ASN A 171 6.59 -15.92 21.35
N VAL A 172 7.03 -17.19 21.26
CA VAL A 172 6.95 -18.01 20.04
C VAL A 172 5.51 -18.18 19.54
N SER A 173 4.53 -18.28 20.44
CA SER A 173 3.11 -18.35 20.05
C SER A 173 2.46 -17.00 19.74
N GLY A 174 3.15 -15.89 20.01
CA GLY A 174 2.65 -14.51 19.86
C GLY A 174 3.03 -13.84 18.53
N VAL A 175 3.74 -14.53 17.65
CA VAL A 175 4.19 -14.02 16.35
C VAL A 175 3.41 -14.63 15.18
N ILE A 176 3.68 -14.19 13.96
CA ILE A 176 3.06 -14.76 12.76
C ILE A 176 3.39 -16.26 12.60
N ARG A 177 2.46 -17.02 12.01
CA ARG A 177 2.54 -18.49 11.93
C ARG A 177 3.85 -19.00 11.33
N GLY A 178 4.35 -18.34 10.29
CA GLY A 178 5.64 -18.69 9.67
C GLY A 178 6.82 -18.54 10.63
N TRP A 179 6.81 -17.55 11.52
CA TRP A 179 7.83 -17.43 12.58
C TRP A 179 7.66 -18.49 13.65
N THR A 180 6.42 -18.73 14.12
CA THR A 180 6.14 -19.78 15.09
C THR A 180 6.66 -21.13 14.63
N GLU A 181 6.47 -21.47 13.35
CA GLU A 181 6.95 -22.72 12.76
C GLU A 181 8.48 -22.75 12.62
N ALA A 182 9.08 -21.67 12.08
CA ALA A 182 10.52 -21.60 11.86
C ALA A 182 11.32 -21.60 13.16
N LEU A 183 10.91 -20.82 14.18
CA LEU A 183 11.62 -20.67 15.44
C LEU A 183 11.75 -21.99 16.17
N GLN A 184 10.74 -22.85 16.12
CA GLN A 184 10.81 -24.19 16.75
C GLN A 184 11.75 -25.16 16.03
N LEU A 185 12.20 -24.84 14.81
CA LEU A 185 13.21 -25.60 14.07
C LEU A 185 14.61 -25.01 14.22
N MET A 186 14.73 -23.75 14.69
CA MET A 186 16.00 -23.06 14.87
C MET A 186 16.61 -23.40 16.23
N SER A 187 17.95 -23.51 16.27
CA SER A 187 18.72 -23.56 17.52
C SER A 187 19.32 -22.21 17.85
N VAL A 188 19.54 -21.89 19.12
CA VAL A 188 20.27 -20.67 19.52
C VAL A 188 21.62 -20.59 18.79
N GLY A 189 21.94 -19.41 18.29
CA GLY A 189 23.09 -19.13 17.43
C GLY A 189 22.79 -19.31 15.93
N ALA A 190 21.61 -19.84 15.56
CA ALA A 190 21.25 -19.98 14.14
C ALA A 190 20.91 -18.64 13.49
N ARG A 191 21.28 -18.51 12.20
CA ARG A 191 20.83 -17.43 11.32
C ARG A 191 20.20 -18.02 10.07
N TRP A 192 18.94 -17.66 9.83
CA TRP A 192 18.16 -18.19 8.73
C TRP A 192 17.55 -17.07 7.89
N SER A 193 17.33 -17.33 6.59
CA SER A 193 16.39 -16.58 5.77
C SER A 193 15.06 -17.33 5.74
N LEU A 194 13.97 -16.63 6.03
CA LEU A 194 12.60 -17.15 5.95
C LEU A 194 11.89 -16.47 4.80
N TYR A 195 11.07 -17.21 4.06
CA TYR A 195 10.24 -16.73 2.98
C TYR A 195 8.81 -17.19 3.28
N ILE A 196 7.99 -16.25 3.68
CA ILE A 196 6.70 -16.51 4.34
C ILE A 196 5.57 -16.05 3.41
N PRO A 197 4.75 -16.98 2.88
CA PRO A 197 3.59 -16.61 2.09
C PRO A 197 2.54 -15.90 2.96
N PRO A 198 1.62 -15.12 2.36
CA PRO A 198 0.64 -14.30 3.10
C PRO A 198 -0.18 -15.09 4.12
N GLU A 199 -0.52 -16.35 3.82
CA GLU A 199 -1.33 -17.24 4.67
C GLU A 199 -0.64 -17.59 6.01
N LEU A 200 0.69 -17.54 6.03
CA LEU A 200 1.52 -17.76 7.23
C LEU A 200 1.99 -16.44 7.87
N ALA A 201 1.60 -15.30 7.31
CA ALA A 201 1.93 -13.96 7.76
C ALA A 201 0.67 -13.22 8.24
N TYR A 202 0.30 -12.13 7.56
CA TYR A 202 -0.84 -11.27 7.95
C TYR A 202 -2.14 -11.57 7.17
N GLY A 203 -2.10 -12.50 6.19
CA GLY A 203 -3.25 -12.83 5.36
C GLY A 203 -3.77 -11.62 4.60
N GLU A 204 -5.07 -11.38 4.69
CA GLU A 204 -5.78 -10.28 4.00
C GLU A 204 -5.92 -9.01 4.89
N ARG A 205 -5.21 -8.93 6.01
CA ARG A 205 -5.42 -7.88 7.01
C ARG A 205 -4.20 -6.98 7.20
N GLY A 206 -4.49 -5.69 7.45
CA GLY A 206 -3.48 -4.70 7.82
C GLY A 206 -2.63 -4.18 6.66
N PRO A 207 -1.59 -3.39 6.97
CA PRO A 207 -0.75 -2.74 5.95
C PRO A 207 0.07 -3.71 5.10
N LEU A 208 0.36 -4.91 5.62
CA LEU A 208 1.11 -5.97 4.95
C LEU A 208 0.20 -7.08 4.41
N ALA A 209 -1.11 -6.77 4.22
CA ALA A 209 -2.05 -7.70 3.62
C ALA A 209 -1.57 -8.16 2.23
N ASP A 210 -1.75 -9.45 1.97
CA ASP A 210 -1.43 -10.11 0.70
C ASP A 210 0.06 -10.09 0.30
N GLU A 211 0.95 -9.65 1.20
CA GLU A 211 2.38 -9.62 0.95
C GLU A 211 3.06 -10.94 1.33
N THR A 212 3.95 -11.40 0.46
CA THR A 212 4.96 -12.42 0.82
C THR A 212 6.10 -11.71 1.53
N LEU A 213 6.45 -12.19 2.71
CA LEU A 213 7.46 -11.56 3.57
C LEU A 213 8.76 -12.35 3.53
N ILE A 214 9.86 -11.62 3.52
CA ILE A 214 11.20 -12.19 3.59
C ILE A 214 11.83 -11.68 4.88
N PHE A 215 12.32 -12.60 5.71
CA PHE A 215 13.03 -12.24 6.94
C PHE A 215 14.41 -12.87 6.98
N GLU A 216 15.36 -12.10 7.42
CA GLU A 216 16.62 -12.65 7.99
C GLU A 216 16.46 -12.61 9.50
N ILE A 217 16.67 -13.76 10.16
CA ILE A 217 16.52 -13.92 11.61
C ILE A 217 17.79 -14.55 12.16
N GLU A 218 18.28 -13.99 13.28
CA GLU A 218 19.36 -14.56 14.09
C GLU A 218 18.82 -14.80 15.51
N LEU A 219 18.75 -16.05 15.92
CA LEU A 219 18.23 -16.45 17.25
C LEU A 219 19.36 -16.35 18.30
N LEU A 220 19.24 -15.38 19.19
CA LEU A 220 20.27 -15.08 20.18
C LEU A 220 20.12 -15.87 21.49
N SER A 221 18.87 -15.98 21.98
CA SER A 221 18.59 -16.70 23.23
C SER A 221 17.16 -17.19 23.32
N VAL A 222 16.95 -18.17 24.15
CA VAL A 222 15.65 -18.73 24.53
C VAL A 222 15.50 -18.65 26.06
N ALA A 223 14.38 -18.11 26.51
CA ALA A 223 13.98 -18.11 27.91
C ALA A 223 12.70 -18.95 28.06
N ALA A 224 12.80 -20.09 28.71
CA ALA A 224 11.65 -20.91 29.02
C ALA A 224 10.66 -20.13 29.90
N LEU A 225 9.36 -20.18 29.57
CA LEU A 225 8.33 -19.69 30.49
C LEU A 225 8.40 -20.54 31.76
N LYS A 226 8.77 -19.90 32.87
CA LYS A 226 8.62 -20.53 34.18
C LYS A 226 7.12 -20.77 34.38
N THR A 227 6.64 -21.98 34.16
CA THR A 227 5.35 -22.42 34.66
C THR A 227 5.40 -22.20 36.14
N LYS A 228 4.56 -21.30 36.69
CA LYS A 228 4.36 -21.14 38.12
C LYS A 228 3.88 -22.50 38.59
N ALA A 229 4.75 -23.27 39.24
CA ALA A 229 4.36 -24.52 39.85
C ALA A 229 3.15 -24.21 40.71
N ALA A 230 1.99 -24.83 40.40
CA ALA A 230 0.84 -24.80 41.29
C ALA A 230 1.32 -25.38 42.60
N GLY A 231 1.47 -24.52 43.60
CA GLY A 231 1.77 -24.95 44.95
C GLY A 231 0.64 -25.87 45.40
N VAL A 232 0.99 -27.12 45.60
CA VAL A 232 0.18 -28.05 46.37
C VAL A 232 0.43 -27.67 47.83
N GLU A 233 -0.52 -27.03 48.47
CA GLU A 233 -0.74 -27.09 49.91
C GLU A 233 -2.00 -27.92 50.18
#